data_b3f0b64ce0937abe97968ce448cb3540
#
_entry.id   b3f0b64ce0937abe97968ce448cb3540
#
_cell.length_a   1.000
_cell.length_b   1.000
_cell.length_c   1.000
_cell.angle_alpha   90.00
_cell.angle_beta   90.00
_cell.angle_gamma   90.00
#
_symmetry.space_group_name_H-M   'P 1'
#
loop_
_entity.id
_entity.type
_entity.pdbx_description
1 polymer ?
#
loop_
_entity_poly.entity_id
_entity_poly.type
_entity_poly.pdbx_seq_one_letter_code
_entity_poly.pdbx_strand_id
1 'polypeptide(L)'
;MSSHVAVLMGGRSAERPVSLTSGKACAQALRTAGYQVTEIDVGADLAARLLEIKPDVVFNALHGRWGEDGCVQGLLELMELSYTHSGVRASAVAMYKPATLEVFRAHGIPCAEGCLSTVAAVNEKDPLDRPYVVKPPSE
;
A
#
# COMPACT_ATOMS: atom_id res chain seq x y z
N MET A 1 5.14 -23.79 18.01
CA MET A 1 6.16 -23.24 17.08
C MET A 1 5.74 -21.79 16.81
N SER A 2 6.68 -20.82 16.79
CA SER A 2 6.33 -19.45 16.45
C SER A 2 6.07 -19.33 14.96
N SER A 3 5.04 -18.55 14.55
CA SER A 3 4.75 -18.34 13.15
C SER A 3 5.89 -17.58 12.46
N HIS A 4 6.16 -17.95 11.20
CA HIS A 4 7.16 -17.30 10.37
C HIS A 4 6.52 -16.17 9.56
N VAL A 5 6.98 -14.95 9.78
CA VAL A 5 6.49 -13.72 9.14
C VAL A 5 7.51 -13.22 8.12
N ALA A 6 7.08 -13.07 6.87
CA ALA A 6 7.85 -12.31 5.87
C ALA A 6 7.44 -10.84 5.93
N VAL A 7 8.38 -9.93 6.22
CA VAL A 7 8.13 -8.48 6.20
C VAL A 7 8.59 -7.92 4.87
N LEU A 8 7.64 -7.50 4.04
CA LEU A 8 7.92 -6.84 2.76
C LEU A 8 8.20 -5.35 3.00
N MET A 9 9.32 -4.86 2.49
CA MET A 9 9.73 -3.46 2.62
C MET A 9 10.48 -2.99 1.36
N GLY A 10 10.79 -1.71 1.29
CA GLY A 10 11.53 -1.14 0.17
C GLY A 10 10.66 -0.97 -1.07
N GLY A 11 10.84 -1.82 -2.05
CA GLY A 11 10.08 -1.76 -3.29
C GLY A 11 10.59 -0.70 -4.27
N ARG A 12 9.75 -0.35 -5.27
CA ARG A 12 10.11 0.51 -6.40
C ARG A 12 9.48 1.89 -6.39
N SER A 13 8.61 2.19 -5.41
CA SER A 13 7.94 3.49 -5.33
C SER A 13 8.89 4.59 -4.88
N ALA A 14 8.49 5.84 -5.06
CA ALA A 14 9.22 6.99 -4.53
C ALA A 14 9.32 6.97 -2.99
N GLU A 15 8.42 6.24 -2.32
CA GLU A 15 8.35 6.08 -0.86
C GLU A 15 9.24 4.94 -0.31
N ARG A 16 10.08 4.34 -1.16
CA ARG A 16 11.03 3.30 -0.76
C ARG A 16 11.80 3.59 0.54
N PRO A 17 12.38 4.79 0.76
CA PRO A 17 13.10 5.07 2.01
C PRO A 17 12.21 4.98 3.25
N VAL A 18 10.96 5.43 3.15
CA VAL A 18 9.97 5.34 4.23
C VAL A 18 9.62 3.88 4.51
N SER A 19 9.37 3.10 3.44
CA SER A 19 9.08 1.67 3.53
C SER A 19 10.21 0.87 4.19
N LEU A 20 11.45 1.16 3.87
CA LEU A 20 12.61 0.51 4.51
C LEU A 20 12.69 0.85 6.01
N THR A 21 12.36 2.08 6.39
CA THR A 21 12.37 2.50 7.80
C THR A 21 11.24 1.85 8.59
N SER A 22 10.01 1.93 8.09
CA SER A 22 8.83 1.33 8.74
C SER A 22 8.93 -0.20 8.78
N GLY A 23 9.38 -0.83 7.69
CA GLY A 23 9.54 -2.27 7.61
C GLY A 23 10.55 -2.82 8.62
N LYS A 24 11.71 -2.16 8.79
CA LYS A 24 12.70 -2.54 9.82
C LYS A 24 12.14 -2.40 11.23
N ALA A 25 11.40 -1.32 11.52
CA ALA A 25 10.77 -1.13 12.82
C ALA A 25 9.72 -2.22 13.10
N CYS A 26 8.87 -2.54 12.13
CA CYS A 26 7.89 -3.63 12.24
C CYS A 26 8.57 -4.99 12.41
N ALA A 27 9.61 -5.29 11.64
CA ALA A 27 10.36 -6.53 11.76
C ALA A 27 10.98 -6.70 13.15
N GLN A 28 11.55 -5.64 13.70
CA GLN A 28 12.08 -5.64 15.06
C GLN A 28 10.99 -5.87 16.12
N ALA A 29 9.85 -5.21 16.00
CA ALA A 29 8.70 -5.40 16.88
C ALA A 29 8.17 -6.83 16.85
N LEU A 30 8.03 -7.41 15.67
CA LEU A 30 7.60 -8.81 15.48
C LEU A 30 8.58 -9.81 16.11
N ARG A 31 9.90 -9.59 15.98
CA ARG A 31 10.93 -10.41 16.66
C ARG A 31 10.80 -10.30 18.18
N THR A 32 10.59 -9.09 18.69
CA THR A 32 10.39 -8.86 20.13
C THR A 32 9.12 -9.55 20.64
N ALA A 33 8.09 -9.65 19.79
CA ALA A 33 6.85 -10.39 20.09
C ALA A 33 7.00 -11.92 19.96
N GLY A 34 8.17 -12.43 19.57
CA GLY A 34 8.47 -13.86 19.52
C GLY A 34 8.21 -14.54 18.18
N TYR A 35 7.96 -13.77 17.11
CA TYR A 35 7.83 -14.33 15.75
C TYR A 35 9.20 -14.61 15.12
N GLN A 36 9.26 -15.64 14.26
CA GLN A 36 10.36 -15.80 13.32
C GLN A 36 10.15 -14.81 12.17
N VAL A 37 11.15 -13.96 11.85
CA VAL A 37 10.98 -12.88 10.88
C VAL A 37 12.05 -12.92 9.80
N THR A 38 11.60 -12.93 8.52
CA THR A 38 12.43 -12.70 7.35
C THR A 38 12.09 -11.35 6.72
N GLU A 39 13.08 -10.47 6.60
CA GLU A 39 12.93 -9.18 5.90
C GLU A 39 13.17 -9.37 4.41
N ILE A 40 12.27 -8.82 3.59
CA ILE A 40 12.36 -8.86 2.13
C ILE A 40 12.34 -7.44 1.59
N ASP A 41 13.48 -6.97 1.09
CA ASP A 41 13.51 -5.80 0.21
C ASP A 41 12.96 -6.23 -1.16
N VAL A 42 11.80 -5.66 -1.54
CA VAL A 42 10.98 -6.17 -2.65
C VAL A 42 11.57 -5.79 -4.00
N GLY A 43 11.92 -6.80 -4.77
CA GLY A 43 12.37 -6.73 -6.15
C GLY A 43 11.44 -7.49 -7.10
N ALA A 44 11.92 -7.69 -8.33
CA ALA A 44 11.21 -8.48 -9.34
C ALA A 44 11.16 -9.99 -9.00
N ASP A 45 12.00 -10.43 -8.10
CA ASP A 45 12.17 -11.81 -7.63
C ASP A 45 11.28 -12.17 -6.42
N LEU A 46 10.35 -11.29 -6.01
CA LEU A 46 9.53 -11.47 -4.81
C LEU A 46 8.84 -12.84 -4.77
N ALA A 47 8.20 -13.25 -5.87
CA ALA A 47 7.50 -14.53 -5.92
C ALA A 47 8.44 -15.72 -5.67
N ALA A 48 9.62 -15.71 -6.29
CA ALA A 48 10.62 -16.77 -6.10
C ALA A 48 11.11 -16.84 -4.65
N ARG A 49 11.37 -15.68 -4.03
CA ARG A 49 11.80 -15.60 -2.62
C ARG A 49 10.71 -16.11 -1.67
N LEU A 50 9.45 -15.78 -1.90
CA LEU A 50 8.34 -16.26 -1.09
C LEU A 50 8.15 -17.78 -1.21
N LEU A 51 8.33 -18.35 -2.41
CA LEU A 51 8.30 -19.81 -2.63
C LEU A 51 9.45 -20.54 -1.90
N GLU A 52 10.62 -19.92 -1.81
CA GLU A 52 11.77 -20.46 -1.11
C GLU A 52 11.57 -20.45 0.41
N ILE A 53 11.18 -19.31 0.98
CA ILE A 53 11.09 -19.12 2.43
C ILE A 53 9.81 -19.65 3.05
N LYS A 54 8.74 -19.80 2.27
CA LYS A 54 7.41 -20.34 2.68
C LYS A 54 6.94 -19.78 4.02
N PRO A 55 6.70 -18.46 4.12
CA PRO A 55 6.24 -17.85 5.36
C PRO A 55 4.79 -18.29 5.66
N ASP A 56 4.42 -18.31 6.95
CA ASP A 56 3.03 -18.53 7.37
C ASP A 56 2.15 -17.30 7.07
N VAL A 57 2.75 -16.10 7.13
CA VAL A 57 2.05 -14.84 6.89
C VAL A 57 3.01 -13.78 6.35
N VAL A 58 2.48 -12.88 5.55
CA VAL A 58 3.21 -11.75 5.00
C VAL A 58 2.77 -10.45 5.68
N PHE A 59 3.71 -9.72 6.27
CA PHE A 59 3.50 -8.37 6.75
C PHE A 59 3.91 -7.38 5.66
N ASN A 60 2.93 -6.67 5.10
CA ASN A 60 3.19 -5.70 4.04
C ASN A 60 3.53 -4.33 4.64
N ALA A 61 4.80 -3.90 4.58
CA ALA A 61 5.26 -2.57 4.96
C ALA A 61 5.70 -1.75 3.73
N LEU A 62 5.22 -2.11 2.54
CA LEU A 62 5.41 -1.31 1.34
C LEU A 62 4.52 -0.07 1.38
N HIS A 63 4.96 1.00 0.69
CA HIS A 63 4.21 2.24 0.53
C HIS A 63 4.07 2.61 -0.94
N GLY A 64 2.95 3.26 -1.26
CA GLY A 64 2.65 3.77 -2.58
C GLY A 64 2.41 2.68 -3.63
N ARG A 65 2.74 3.00 -4.87
CA ARG A 65 2.53 2.12 -6.02
C ARG A 65 3.21 0.76 -5.83
N TRP A 66 2.57 -0.31 -6.30
CA TRP A 66 2.93 -1.74 -6.18
C TRP A 66 2.68 -2.33 -4.78
N GLY A 67 2.74 -1.52 -3.72
CA GLY A 67 2.58 -1.97 -2.34
C GLY A 67 1.17 -1.78 -1.78
N GLU A 68 0.48 -0.70 -2.19
CA GLU A 68 -0.83 -0.32 -1.64
C GLU A 68 -1.95 -0.30 -2.69
N ASP A 69 -1.64 -0.58 -3.96
CA ASP A 69 -2.55 -0.49 -5.11
C ASP A 69 -3.23 -1.80 -5.52
N GLY A 70 -3.03 -2.88 -4.75
CA GLY A 70 -3.57 -4.20 -5.04
C GLY A 70 -2.60 -5.12 -5.80
N CYS A 71 -1.46 -4.63 -6.30
CA CYS A 71 -0.54 -5.43 -7.09
C CYS A 71 0.13 -6.53 -6.25
N VAL A 72 0.77 -6.18 -5.13
CA VAL A 72 1.39 -7.16 -4.24
C VAL A 72 0.34 -8.06 -3.60
N GLN A 73 -0.82 -7.51 -3.24
CA GLN A 73 -1.93 -8.27 -2.69
C GLN A 73 -2.40 -9.36 -3.67
N GLY A 74 -2.52 -9.03 -4.96
CA GLY A 74 -2.89 -10.00 -5.99
C GLY A 74 -1.88 -11.13 -6.16
N LEU A 75 -0.58 -10.82 -6.07
CA LEU A 75 0.46 -11.84 -6.05
C LEU A 75 0.31 -12.77 -4.84
N LEU A 76 0.10 -12.21 -3.65
CA LEU A 76 -0.03 -12.97 -2.41
C LEU A 76 -1.28 -13.86 -2.40
N GLU A 77 -2.41 -13.36 -2.95
CA GLU A 77 -3.63 -14.17 -3.12
C GLU A 77 -3.42 -15.34 -4.09
N LEU A 78 -2.74 -15.11 -5.23
CA LEU A 78 -2.41 -16.19 -6.17
C LEU A 78 -1.47 -17.24 -5.57
N MET A 79 -0.64 -16.84 -4.60
CA MET A 79 0.26 -17.73 -3.86
C MET A 79 -0.40 -18.36 -2.62
N GLU A 80 -1.68 -18.07 -2.35
CA GLU A 80 -2.43 -18.54 -1.17
C GLU A 80 -1.77 -18.17 0.16
N LEU A 81 -1.06 -17.02 0.20
CA LEU A 81 -0.39 -16.51 1.39
C LEU A 81 -1.29 -15.50 2.11
N SER A 82 -1.51 -15.73 3.40
CA SER A 82 -2.16 -14.74 4.27
C SER A 82 -1.29 -13.50 4.40
N TYR A 83 -1.91 -12.31 4.40
CA TYR A 83 -1.18 -11.06 4.49
C TYR A 83 -1.93 -9.99 5.30
N THR A 84 -1.20 -9.00 5.78
CA THR A 84 -1.78 -7.84 6.47
C THR A 84 -2.35 -6.85 5.46
N HIS A 85 -3.27 -5.99 5.93
CA HIS A 85 -3.96 -4.94 5.17
C HIS A 85 -5.17 -5.43 4.38
N SER A 86 -5.70 -4.51 3.56
CA SER A 86 -6.89 -4.76 2.74
C SER A 86 -6.56 -5.62 1.53
N GLY A 87 -7.55 -6.33 1.03
CA GLY A 87 -7.43 -7.14 -0.18
C GLY A 87 -7.32 -6.30 -1.47
N VAL A 88 -7.12 -6.98 -2.59
CA VAL A 88 -6.84 -6.39 -3.92
C VAL A 88 -7.80 -5.26 -4.29
N ARG A 89 -9.11 -5.53 -4.22
CA ARG A 89 -10.14 -4.56 -4.64
C ARG A 89 -10.13 -3.30 -3.77
N ALA A 90 -10.06 -3.46 -2.46
CA ALA A 90 -10.09 -2.33 -1.54
C ALA A 90 -8.83 -1.47 -1.69
N SER A 91 -7.66 -2.10 -1.81
CA SER A 91 -6.38 -1.42 -2.05
C SER A 91 -6.39 -0.64 -3.36
N ALA A 92 -6.86 -1.24 -4.46
CA ALA A 92 -6.94 -0.58 -5.76
C ALA A 92 -7.87 0.63 -5.76
N VAL A 93 -9.05 0.52 -5.11
CA VAL A 93 -9.99 1.63 -4.98
C VAL A 93 -9.40 2.74 -4.10
N ALA A 94 -8.81 2.38 -2.95
CA ALA A 94 -8.24 3.35 -2.02
C ALA A 94 -7.07 4.14 -2.61
N MET A 95 -6.26 3.52 -3.45
CA MET A 95 -5.15 4.17 -4.15
C MET A 95 -5.64 5.23 -5.15
N TYR A 96 -6.76 5.01 -5.83
CA TYR A 96 -7.32 5.95 -6.79
C TYR A 96 -8.32 6.91 -6.11
N LYS A 97 -7.84 8.07 -5.69
CA LYS A 97 -8.58 9.05 -4.87
C LYS A 97 -9.95 9.44 -5.42
N PRO A 98 -10.15 9.65 -6.74
CA PRO A 98 -11.49 9.93 -7.27
C PRO A 98 -12.49 8.81 -6.98
N ALA A 99 -12.14 7.53 -7.22
CA ALA A 99 -13.01 6.41 -6.92
C ALA A 99 -13.29 6.25 -5.42
N THR A 100 -12.29 6.52 -4.58
CA THR A 100 -12.47 6.54 -3.11
C THR A 100 -13.54 7.55 -2.69
N LEU A 101 -13.48 8.78 -3.23
CA LEU A 101 -14.47 9.81 -2.93
C LEU A 101 -15.88 9.45 -3.41
N GLU A 102 -15.99 8.79 -4.56
CA GLU A 102 -17.28 8.29 -5.07
C GLU A 102 -17.88 7.23 -4.13
N VAL A 103 -17.05 6.27 -3.69
CA VAL A 103 -17.47 5.24 -2.73
C VAL A 103 -17.90 5.87 -1.40
N PHE A 104 -17.14 6.82 -0.87
CA PHE A 104 -17.47 7.49 0.39
C PHE A 104 -18.79 8.24 0.29
N ARG A 105 -19.01 9.01 -0.78
CA ARG A 105 -20.26 9.73 -1.02
C ARG A 105 -21.45 8.79 -1.15
N ALA A 106 -21.29 7.68 -1.90
CA ALA A 106 -22.35 6.69 -2.07
C ALA A 106 -22.79 6.02 -0.77
N HIS A 107 -21.90 5.98 0.24
CA HIS A 107 -22.17 5.37 1.55
C HIS A 107 -22.40 6.39 2.67
N GLY A 108 -22.54 7.68 2.35
CA GLY A 108 -22.77 8.73 3.33
C GLY A 108 -21.59 8.98 4.28
N ILE A 109 -20.37 8.57 3.90
CA ILE A 109 -19.17 8.81 4.69
C ILE A 109 -18.73 10.26 4.47
N PRO A 110 -18.59 11.08 5.53
CA PRO A 110 -18.13 12.44 5.39
C PRO A 110 -16.74 12.50 4.76
N CYS A 111 -16.60 13.26 3.70
CA CYS A 111 -15.31 13.48 3.02
C CYS A 111 -15.20 14.93 2.53
N ALA A 112 -13.97 15.42 2.40
CA ALA A 112 -13.73 16.72 1.82
C ALA A 112 -14.25 16.78 0.37
N GLU A 113 -14.68 17.97 -0.06
CA GLU A 113 -14.95 18.20 -1.47
C GLU A 113 -13.68 17.99 -2.30
N GLY A 114 -13.85 17.38 -3.45
CA GLY A 114 -12.72 17.10 -4.36
C GLY A 114 -13.21 16.89 -5.78
N CYS A 115 -12.39 17.30 -6.73
CA CYS A 115 -12.63 17.10 -8.14
C CYS A 115 -11.35 16.66 -8.86
N LEU A 116 -11.49 15.94 -9.95
CA LEU A 116 -10.38 15.66 -10.86
C LEU A 116 -10.21 16.87 -11.79
N SER A 117 -8.96 17.35 -11.92
CA SER A 117 -8.64 18.47 -12.80
C SER A 117 -7.33 18.23 -13.53
N THR A 118 -7.04 19.05 -14.52
CA THR A 118 -5.76 19.08 -15.23
C THR A 118 -4.91 20.25 -14.78
N VAL A 119 -3.60 20.16 -14.94
CA VAL A 119 -2.67 21.29 -14.65
C VAL A 119 -3.06 22.55 -15.42
N ALA A 120 -3.46 22.41 -16.69
CA ALA A 120 -3.91 23.55 -17.51
C ALA A 120 -5.14 24.22 -16.90
N ALA A 121 -6.17 23.45 -16.55
CA ALA A 121 -7.40 23.99 -15.96
C ALA A 121 -7.17 24.66 -14.61
N VAL A 122 -6.31 24.10 -13.76
CA VAL A 122 -5.97 24.70 -12.44
C VAL A 122 -5.20 26.01 -12.61
N ASN A 123 -4.37 26.14 -13.65
CA ASN A 123 -3.66 27.39 -13.96
C ASN A 123 -4.58 28.49 -14.48
N GLU A 124 -5.71 28.14 -15.09
CA GLU A 124 -6.69 29.10 -15.60
C GLU A 124 -7.67 29.58 -14.51
N LYS A 125 -8.11 28.65 -13.67
CA LYS A 125 -9.09 28.93 -12.62
C LYS A 125 -8.97 27.93 -11.47
N ASP A 126 -9.12 28.42 -10.25
CA ASP A 126 -9.23 27.57 -9.06
C ASP A 126 -10.40 26.58 -9.22
N PRO A 127 -10.17 25.27 -9.08
CA PRO A 127 -11.22 24.26 -9.25
C PRO A 127 -12.19 24.18 -8.06
N LEU A 128 -11.78 24.69 -6.91
CA LEU A 128 -12.53 24.71 -5.64
C LEU A 128 -12.26 26.02 -4.91
N ASP A 129 -13.07 26.34 -3.92
CA ASP A 129 -12.81 27.44 -3.01
C ASP A 129 -11.53 27.20 -2.19
N ARG A 130 -10.71 28.24 -2.02
CA ARG A 130 -9.47 28.15 -1.23
C ARG A 130 -9.76 28.14 0.28
N PRO A 131 -8.94 27.44 1.09
CA PRO A 131 -7.74 26.66 0.71
C PRO A 131 -8.06 25.23 0.22
N TYR A 132 -7.32 24.72 -0.75
CA TYR A 132 -7.39 23.35 -1.21
C TYR A 132 -5.99 22.72 -1.40
N VAL A 133 -5.92 21.40 -1.49
CA VAL A 133 -4.68 20.65 -1.72
C VAL A 133 -4.75 19.95 -3.07
N VAL A 134 -3.69 20.10 -3.87
CA VAL A 134 -3.50 19.36 -5.12
C VAL A 134 -2.70 18.10 -4.84
N LYS A 135 -3.19 16.94 -5.30
CA LYS A 135 -2.54 15.65 -5.14
C LYS A 135 -2.61 14.87 -6.44
N PRO A 136 -1.63 14.00 -6.74
CA PRO A 136 -1.79 13.00 -7.79
C PRO A 136 -3.01 12.11 -7.52
N PRO A 137 -3.75 11.66 -8.54
CA PRO A 137 -4.95 10.84 -8.34
C PRO A 137 -4.62 9.44 -7.80
N SER A 138 -3.42 8.92 -8.04
CA SER A 138 -3.01 7.53 -7.74
C SER A 138 -1.69 7.42 -6.98
N GLU A 139 -1.38 8.37 -6.11
CA GLU A 139 -0.24 8.32 -5.19
C GLU A 139 -0.64 8.78 -3.79
#